data_7074f04dcd38fe2fb402fdd8711feb5c
#
_entry.id   7074f04dcd38fe2fb402fdd8711feb5c
#
_cell.length_a   1.000
_cell.length_b   1.000
_cell.length_c   1.000
_cell.angle_alpha   90.00
_cell.angle_beta   90.00
_cell.angle_gamma   90.00
#
_symmetry.space_group_name_H-M   'P 1'
#
loop_
_entity.id
_entity.type
_entity.pdbx_description
1 polymer ?
#
loop_
_entity_poly.entity_id
_entity_poly.type
_entity_poly.pdbx_seq_one_letter_code
_entity_poly.pdbx_strand_id
1 'polypeptide(L)'
;MKFNKIFLFTLILLAALSFSAVSAESVDGDDTVAINDANNVIVSEQSFTDVISASEPTVSDDVNQNSSTGGDVPAPSTNTSTGDNGTAGGNGTNSSTPEKNSTIISEDISLFYKNGTKFSAIFLDENGKALANQNITFVINGVAYNKTTDKNGAADIGINLAPGSYVIESKNLATNESVKNNVTVISTINTANVVKLYRNGTHYYATFVDGQGNVLANKTVKFNINGVFYTKPTDANGTARLNIWLYPGKYILTAYNPINNEAKACNVTVLSTINGTDVTKYYRNDTHYSAVIVDSNGTPVANKTVRLNINGVFYNKTTDENGTVRLNIWLLPGNYTITVYNPSNGEENSNKVIVLPKLIAKDMTMDYQAGKNYTVKVVDGQGKALANQTVKININGVIYTKTTDANGIAYLGIRLNPGNYVCTSYWNDSFVSTKIVVNKLTASISILTPTVKKGDYYKVKITDKKSNNLIVNHLVIFVYNGTAYGAYSDNEGIAKIKIGLPAGSYQLITAIQNSNWYQNIQVYSTLKVTA
;
A
#
# COMPACT_ATOMS: atom_id res chain seq x y z
N MET A 1 44.05 41.96 -14.41
CA MET A 1 42.76 41.55 -15.01
C MET A 1 42.09 40.57 -14.07
N LYS A 2 41.11 40.99 -13.27
CA LYS A 2 40.40 40.16 -12.31
C LYS A 2 39.16 39.64 -12.99
N PHE A 3 39.13 38.35 -13.34
CA PHE A 3 37.94 37.66 -13.85
C PHE A 3 37.00 37.35 -12.71
N ASN A 4 35.76 37.76 -12.87
CA ASN A 4 34.68 37.65 -11.88
C ASN A 4 34.21 36.23 -11.74
N LYS A 5 34.33 35.64 -10.54
CA LYS A 5 33.88 34.28 -10.19
C LYS A 5 32.37 34.05 -10.34
N ILE A 6 31.59 35.08 -10.64
CA ILE A 6 30.14 34.99 -10.84
C ILE A 6 29.78 34.41 -12.22
N PHE A 7 30.67 34.53 -13.22
CA PHE A 7 30.41 34.03 -14.57
C PHE A 7 30.60 32.50 -14.72
N LEU A 8 31.35 31.90 -13.80
CA LEU A 8 31.58 30.44 -13.83
C LEU A 8 30.41 29.63 -13.24
N PHE A 9 29.64 30.22 -12.34
CA PHE A 9 28.48 29.54 -11.71
C PHE A 9 27.26 29.51 -12.63
N THR A 10 27.08 30.53 -13.46
CA THR A 10 25.98 30.58 -14.45
C THR A 10 26.21 29.64 -15.63
N LEU A 11 27.47 29.37 -15.98
CA LEU A 11 27.80 28.45 -17.08
C LEU A 11 27.62 26.99 -16.72
N ILE A 12 27.80 26.62 -15.45
CA ILE A 12 27.59 25.25 -14.94
C ILE A 12 26.09 24.97 -14.79
N LEU A 13 25.25 25.97 -14.50
CA LEU A 13 23.79 25.79 -14.39
C LEU A 13 23.10 25.67 -15.77
N LEU A 14 23.67 26.24 -16.83
CA LEU A 14 23.16 26.09 -18.19
C LEU A 14 23.57 24.77 -18.85
N ALA A 15 24.68 24.17 -18.42
CA ALA A 15 25.12 22.85 -18.93
C ALA A 15 24.31 21.65 -18.38
N ALA A 16 23.57 21.86 -17.29
CA ALA A 16 22.71 20.81 -16.70
C ALA A 16 21.29 20.74 -17.29
N LEU A 17 20.93 21.65 -18.20
CA LEU A 17 19.58 21.71 -18.81
C LEU A 17 19.55 21.35 -20.31
N SER A 18 20.65 20.85 -20.90
CA SER A 18 20.75 20.56 -22.33
C SER A 18 21.05 19.09 -22.69
N PHE A 19 20.68 18.13 -21.86
CA PHE A 19 20.72 16.70 -22.24
C PHE A 19 19.33 16.07 -22.22
N SER A 20 18.53 16.42 -23.21
CA SER A 20 17.41 15.58 -23.65
C SER A 20 17.06 16.00 -25.10
N ALA A 21 17.65 15.33 -26.04
CA ALA A 21 17.18 14.96 -27.38
C ALA A 21 18.39 14.63 -28.27
N VAL A 22 18.70 13.36 -28.43
CA VAL A 22 19.41 12.89 -29.62
C VAL A 22 18.52 11.84 -30.25
N SER A 23 17.99 12.19 -31.39
CA SER A 23 17.29 11.33 -32.35
C SER A 23 18.22 10.28 -32.92
N ALA A 24 17.74 9.04 -32.99
CA ALA A 24 18.42 7.95 -33.71
C ALA A 24 18.17 8.09 -35.20
N GLU A 25 19.24 8.15 -35.98
CA GLU A 25 19.23 7.88 -37.41
C GLU A 25 19.38 6.38 -37.68
N SER A 26 18.62 5.90 -38.64
CA SER A 26 18.55 4.55 -39.15
C SER A 26 19.83 4.09 -39.85
N VAL A 27 20.28 2.85 -39.60
CA VAL A 27 21.12 2.07 -40.52
C VAL A 27 20.46 0.72 -40.71
N ASP A 28 20.18 0.40 -41.96
CA ASP A 28 19.68 -0.89 -42.46
C ASP A 28 20.67 -2.03 -42.22
N GLY A 29 20.16 -3.23 -41.90
CA GLY A 29 20.92 -4.49 -41.89
C GLY A 29 20.22 -5.58 -41.13
N ASP A 30 19.52 -6.40 -41.88
CA ASP A 30 18.89 -7.68 -41.64
C ASP A 30 19.57 -8.55 -40.56
N ASP A 31 18.81 -8.93 -39.49
CA ASP A 31 18.67 -10.29 -38.98
C ASP A 31 17.70 -10.32 -37.77
N THR A 32 16.72 -11.19 -37.92
CA THR A 32 15.58 -11.41 -37.02
C THR A 32 15.95 -11.99 -35.66
N VAL A 33 15.66 -11.29 -34.56
CA VAL A 33 15.22 -11.88 -33.27
C VAL A 33 14.19 -10.96 -32.61
N ALA A 34 12.97 -11.42 -32.53
CA ALA A 34 11.88 -10.76 -31.84
C ALA A 34 12.07 -10.83 -30.32
N ILE A 35 12.19 -9.67 -29.68
CA ILE A 35 11.99 -9.52 -28.24
C ILE A 35 10.81 -8.56 -28.06
N ASN A 36 9.69 -9.11 -27.59
CA ASN A 36 8.54 -8.31 -27.17
C ASN A 36 8.82 -7.71 -25.79
N ASP A 37 9.12 -6.42 -25.76
CA ASP A 37 8.98 -5.59 -24.56
C ASP A 37 7.61 -4.91 -24.60
N ALA A 38 6.71 -5.38 -23.73
CA ALA A 38 5.48 -4.70 -23.42
C ALA A 38 5.40 -4.47 -21.91
N ASN A 39 5.80 -3.29 -21.47
CA ASN A 39 5.33 -2.73 -20.19
C ASN A 39 5.56 -1.21 -20.17
N ASN A 40 4.58 -0.50 -20.70
CA ASN A 40 4.36 0.89 -20.38
C ASN A 40 2.89 1.03 -19.98
N VAL A 41 2.61 0.92 -18.69
CA VAL A 41 1.31 1.30 -18.10
C VAL A 41 1.49 2.67 -17.48
N ILE A 42 0.97 3.67 -18.15
CA ILE A 42 0.75 5.01 -17.60
C ILE A 42 -0.45 4.88 -16.66
N VAL A 43 -0.23 5.05 -15.36
CA VAL A 43 -1.30 5.22 -14.38
C VAL A 43 -1.50 6.70 -14.18
N SER A 44 -2.61 7.22 -14.70
CA SER A 44 -3.14 8.54 -14.38
C SER A 44 -3.60 8.59 -12.94
N GLU A 45 -3.16 9.60 -12.20
CA GLU A 45 -3.68 9.96 -10.88
C GLU A 45 -5.19 10.26 -10.99
N GLN A 46 -6.00 9.51 -10.26
CA GLN A 46 -7.32 9.95 -9.82
C GLN A 46 -7.39 9.85 -8.30
N SER A 47 -7.61 11.02 -7.72
CA SER A 47 -7.95 11.24 -6.33
C SER A 47 -9.22 10.50 -5.94
N PHE A 48 -9.17 9.70 -4.87
CA PHE A 48 -10.36 9.30 -4.11
C PHE A 48 -10.23 9.81 -2.69
N THR A 49 -11.07 10.80 -2.39
CA THR A 49 -11.47 11.19 -1.06
C THR A 49 -12.71 10.37 -0.67
N ASP A 50 -12.75 10.04 0.62
CA ASP A 50 -13.90 9.77 1.47
C ASP A 50 -14.51 8.37 1.59
N VAL A 51 -14.64 8.10 2.88
CA VAL A 51 -15.65 7.34 3.66
C VAL A 51 -15.33 5.87 3.87
N ILE A 52 -15.00 5.50 5.13
CA ILE A 52 -15.94 4.78 6.01
C ILE A 52 -15.33 4.57 7.40
N SER A 53 -16.09 5.02 8.37
CA SER A 53 -16.10 4.60 9.77
C SER A 53 -16.63 3.17 9.89
N ALA A 54 -15.93 2.28 10.61
CA ALA A 54 -16.54 1.12 11.24
C ALA A 54 -15.67 0.62 12.41
N SER A 55 -16.20 0.80 13.56
CA SER A 55 -16.12 0.10 14.85
C SER A 55 -15.17 -1.09 15.02
N GLU A 56 -14.29 -0.94 15.99
CA GLU A 56 -13.54 -2.02 16.68
C GLU A 56 -14.49 -2.85 17.57
N PRO A 57 -14.23 -4.16 17.74
CA PRO A 57 -14.68 -4.87 18.92
C PRO A 57 -13.53 -5.01 19.93
N THR A 58 -13.79 -4.54 21.12
CA THR A 58 -13.04 -4.74 22.35
C THR A 58 -12.92 -6.22 22.70
N VAL A 59 -11.68 -6.69 22.97
CA VAL A 59 -11.43 -7.95 23.68
C VAL A 59 -10.74 -7.60 25.00
N SER A 60 -11.37 -8.02 26.07
CA SER A 60 -10.87 -7.92 27.43
C SER A 60 -9.78 -8.94 27.72
N ASP A 61 -8.73 -8.46 28.38
CA ASP A 61 -7.67 -9.25 29.02
C ASP A 61 -8.22 -10.09 30.16
N ASP A 62 -7.79 -11.35 30.26
CA ASP A 62 -7.57 -12.00 31.54
C ASP A 62 -6.31 -12.86 31.52
N VAL A 63 -5.41 -12.47 32.41
CA VAL A 63 -4.12 -13.09 32.72
C VAL A 63 -4.35 -14.30 33.60
N ASN A 64 -3.73 -15.46 33.29
CA ASN A 64 -3.15 -16.27 34.36
C ASN A 64 -1.98 -17.13 33.89
N GLN A 65 -0.86 -16.93 34.57
CA GLN A 65 0.37 -17.73 34.52
C GLN A 65 0.16 -19.08 35.17
N ASN A 66 0.70 -20.17 34.64
CA ASN A 66 1.64 -20.95 35.42
C ASN A 66 2.46 -21.96 34.60
N SER A 67 3.68 -22.10 35.01
CA SER A 67 4.83 -22.84 34.50
C SER A 67 4.71 -24.37 34.67
N SER A 68 5.29 -25.19 33.82
CA SER A 68 6.52 -25.96 33.96
C SER A 68 6.48 -27.34 33.30
N THR A 69 7.55 -27.61 32.59
CA THR A 69 8.33 -28.85 32.44
C THR A 69 7.71 -30.13 31.83
N GLY A 70 8.26 -30.48 30.68
CA GLY A 70 9.03 -31.71 30.42
C GLY A 70 8.30 -33.01 30.13
N GLY A 71 8.69 -33.63 29.03
CA GLY A 71 8.81 -35.09 29.01
C GLY A 71 7.99 -35.86 27.99
N ASP A 72 8.69 -36.23 26.91
CA ASP A 72 8.65 -37.54 26.24
C ASP A 72 7.37 -38.20 25.68
N VAL A 73 7.50 -38.48 24.37
CA VAL A 73 6.73 -39.46 23.57
C VAL A 73 6.90 -40.89 24.13
N PRO A 74 5.88 -41.78 24.07
CA PRO A 74 6.07 -42.90 23.17
C PRO A 74 4.83 -43.36 22.35
N ALA A 75 5.15 -44.13 21.30
CA ALA A 75 4.35 -44.72 20.26
C ALA A 75 3.49 -45.94 20.76
N PRO A 76 2.68 -46.52 19.86
CA PRO A 76 1.50 -47.29 20.20
C PRO A 76 1.78 -48.77 20.50
N SER A 77 1.00 -49.37 21.39
CA SER A 77 0.96 -50.82 21.55
C SER A 77 -0.46 -51.38 21.39
N THR A 78 -0.57 -52.29 20.47
CA THR A 78 -1.58 -53.32 20.32
C THR A 78 -1.70 -54.17 21.60
N ASN A 79 -2.90 -54.50 22.04
CA ASN A 79 -3.12 -55.78 22.69
C ASN A 79 -4.54 -56.28 22.53
N THR A 80 -4.61 -57.47 21.97
CA THR A 80 -5.66 -58.50 22.05
C THR A 80 -5.69 -59.12 23.43
N SER A 81 -6.83 -59.46 23.94
CA SER A 81 -7.28 -60.78 24.29
C SER A 81 -8.27 -60.85 25.46
N THR A 82 -9.33 -61.53 25.19
CA THR A 82 -9.96 -62.67 25.89
C THR A 82 -10.29 -62.59 27.39
N GLY A 83 -11.59 -62.66 27.62
CA GLY A 83 -12.30 -63.60 28.49
C GLY A 83 -12.12 -63.48 30.01
N ASP A 84 -13.11 -63.34 30.80
CA ASP A 84 -13.84 -64.36 31.41
C ASP A 84 -14.86 -63.87 32.49
N ASN A 85 -15.92 -64.54 32.56
CA ASN A 85 -17.01 -64.77 33.45
C ASN A 85 -17.01 -64.20 34.89
N GLY A 86 -18.18 -63.65 35.29
CA GLY A 86 -18.48 -63.42 36.71
C GLY A 86 -19.88 -62.83 36.96
N THR A 87 -20.81 -63.71 37.26
CA THR A 87 -22.20 -63.50 37.64
C THR A 87 -22.43 -62.58 38.84
N ALA A 88 -23.41 -61.63 38.76
CA ALA A 88 -24.52 -61.55 39.75
C ALA A 88 -25.39 -60.30 39.58
N GLY A 89 -26.64 -60.53 39.33
CA GLY A 89 -27.89 -60.08 39.91
C GLY A 89 -28.11 -58.57 40.16
N GLY A 90 -29.01 -57.96 39.35
CA GLY A 90 -29.60 -56.64 39.62
C GLY A 90 -30.75 -56.37 38.66
N ASN A 91 -31.97 -56.70 39.13
CA ASN A 91 -33.22 -56.46 38.42
C ASN A 91 -33.44 -54.96 38.20
N GLY A 92 -33.32 -54.49 36.97
CA GLY A 92 -33.66 -53.17 36.53
C GLY A 92 -34.46 -53.28 35.24
N THR A 93 -35.74 -52.99 35.31
CA THR A 93 -36.66 -52.90 34.17
C THR A 93 -36.16 -51.93 33.15
N ASN A 94 -35.49 -52.41 32.09
CA ASN A 94 -35.14 -51.67 30.92
C ASN A 94 -36.38 -51.56 30.03
N SER A 95 -37.07 -50.43 30.09
CA SER A 95 -37.99 -50.03 29.07
C SER A 95 -37.17 -49.69 27.80
N SER A 96 -36.87 -50.70 27.01
CA SER A 96 -36.38 -50.53 25.65
C SER A 96 -37.57 -50.05 24.82
N THR A 97 -37.66 -48.74 24.58
CA THR A 97 -38.36 -48.22 23.41
C THR A 97 -37.76 -48.93 22.20
N PRO A 98 -38.54 -49.63 21.37
CA PRO A 98 -38.01 -50.24 20.16
C PRO A 98 -37.35 -49.16 19.32
N GLU A 99 -36.06 -49.31 18.99
CA GLU A 99 -35.39 -48.43 18.02
C GLU A 99 -36.23 -48.49 16.73
N LYS A 100 -36.85 -47.35 16.38
CA LYS A 100 -37.61 -47.25 15.15
C LYS A 100 -36.60 -47.40 14.00
N ASN A 101 -36.71 -48.48 13.24
CA ASN A 101 -35.88 -48.69 12.05
C ASN A 101 -36.01 -47.49 11.12
N SER A 102 -34.88 -46.98 10.62
CA SER A 102 -34.88 -45.84 9.67
C SER A 102 -35.69 -46.19 8.42
N THR A 103 -36.52 -45.28 8.00
CA THR A 103 -37.31 -45.37 6.73
C THR A 103 -36.53 -44.88 5.50
N ILE A 104 -35.25 -44.54 5.70
CA ILE A 104 -34.32 -44.16 4.64
C ILE A 104 -33.05 -44.99 4.77
N ILE A 105 -32.74 -45.75 3.72
CA ILE A 105 -31.50 -46.55 3.63
C ILE A 105 -30.60 -45.90 2.62
N SER A 106 -29.46 -45.39 3.07
CA SER A 106 -28.46 -44.70 2.22
C SER A 106 -27.09 -44.81 2.87
N GLU A 107 -26.02 -44.67 2.08
CA GLU A 107 -24.63 -44.77 2.52
C GLU A 107 -23.83 -43.53 2.09
N ASP A 108 -22.74 -43.26 2.80
CA ASP A 108 -21.74 -42.29 2.38
C ASP A 108 -21.10 -42.74 1.08
N ILE A 109 -20.80 -41.77 0.21
CA ILE A 109 -20.13 -42.05 -1.08
C ILE A 109 -18.87 -41.24 -1.28
N SER A 110 -17.89 -41.89 -1.91
CA SER A 110 -16.68 -41.23 -2.41
C SER A 110 -16.52 -41.47 -3.90
N LEU A 111 -16.28 -40.43 -4.66
CA LEU A 111 -16.20 -40.51 -6.11
C LEU A 111 -15.16 -39.53 -6.66
N PHE A 112 -14.56 -39.85 -7.80
CA PHE A 112 -13.71 -38.88 -8.52
C PHE A 112 -14.58 -37.84 -9.25
N TYR A 113 -14.02 -36.67 -9.41
CA TYR A 113 -14.69 -35.56 -10.09
C TYR A 113 -15.18 -35.95 -11.49
N LYS A 114 -16.47 -35.74 -11.75
CA LYS A 114 -17.16 -36.05 -13.01
C LYS A 114 -17.06 -37.53 -13.44
N ASN A 115 -17.09 -38.47 -12.51
CA ASN A 115 -17.05 -39.89 -12.85
C ASN A 115 -18.41 -40.49 -13.24
N GLY A 116 -19.52 -39.75 -13.10
CA GLY A 116 -20.87 -40.17 -13.43
C GLY A 116 -21.59 -40.94 -12.31
N THR A 117 -20.94 -41.18 -11.15
CA THR A 117 -21.59 -41.84 -10.01
C THR A 117 -22.74 -40.98 -9.48
N LYS A 118 -23.82 -41.67 -9.13
CA LYS A 118 -25.01 -41.12 -8.50
C LYS A 118 -25.03 -41.47 -7.01
N PHE A 119 -25.56 -40.58 -6.19
CA PHE A 119 -25.96 -40.91 -4.85
C PHE A 119 -27.34 -41.57 -4.92
N SER A 120 -27.55 -42.68 -4.21
CA SER A 120 -28.81 -43.43 -4.19
C SER A 120 -29.30 -43.64 -2.76
N ALA A 121 -30.60 -43.56 -2.57
CA ALA A 121 -31.26 -43.87 -1.30
C ALA A 121 -32.56 -44.63 -1.56
N ILE A 122 -32.89 -45.59 -0.63
CA ILE A 122 -34.13 -46.32 -0.65
C ILE A 122 -35.03 -45.76 0.45
N PHE A 123 -36.28 -45.50 0.09
CA PHE A 123 -37.29 -44.92 0.97
C PHE A 123 -38.38 -45.95 1.28
N LEU A 124 -38.70 -46.08 2.55
CA LEU A 124 -39.66 -47.05 3.10
C LEU A 124 -40.79 -46.30 3.82
N ASP A 125 -41.95 -46.93 3.93
CA ASP A 125 -43.02 -46.51 4.83
C ASP A 125 -42.70 -46.89 6.29
N GLU A 126 -43.59 -46.56 7.22
CA GLU A 126 -43.42 -46.88 8.65
C GLU A 126 -43.43 -48.40 8.95
N ASN A 127 -43.91 -49.23 8.03
CA ASN A 127 -43.95 -50.69 8.11
C ASN A 127 -42.74 -51.36 7.42
N GLY A 128 -41.79 -50.56 6.89
CA GLY A 128 -40.63 -51.06 6.17
C GLY A 128 -40.89 -51.48 4.73
N LYS A 129 -42.05 -51.15 4.15
CA LYS A 129 -42.38 -51.42 2.74
C LYS A 129 -41.86 -50.30 1.85
N ALA A 130 -41.33 -50.68 0.70
CA ALA A 130 -40.81 -49.71 -0.31
C ALA A 130 -41.87 -48.70 -0.74
N LEU A 131 -41.54 -47.42 -0.68
CA LEU A 131 -42.35 -46.31 -1.16
C LEU A 131 -42.18 -46.16 -2.68
N ALA A 132 -42.99 -46.88 -3.45
CA ALA A 132 -42.95 -46.82 -4.91
C ALA A 132 -43.65 -45.57 -5.49
N ASN A 133 -43.05 -44.93 -6.51
CA ASN A 133 -43.58 -43.78 -7.21
C ASN A 133 -43.94 -42.59 -6.28
N GLN A 134 -43.22 -42.40 -5.19
CA GLN A 134 -43.46 -41.33 -4.22
C GLN A 134 -42.44 -40.18 -4.41
N ASN A 135 -42.89 -38.97 -4.13
CA ASN A 135 -42.01 -37.79 -4.15
C ASN A 135 -41.13 -37.75 -2.89
N ILE A 136 -39.85 -37.55 -3.08
CA ILE A 136 -38.84 -37.38 -2.03
C ILE A 136 -37.98 -36.16 -2.35
N THR A 137 -37.17 -35.70 -1.40
CA THR A 137 -36.29 -34.57 -1.62
C THR A 137 -34.85 -34.90 -1.17
N PHE A 138 -33.90 -34.66 -2.06
CA PHE A 138 -32.47 -34.56 -1.67
C PHE A 138 -32.10 -33.11 -1.52
N VAL A 139 -31.36 -32.77 -0.49
CA VAL A 139 -30.78 -31.44 -0.29
C VAL A 139 -29.26 -31.56 -0.23
N ILE A 140 -28.54 -30.94 -1.14
CA ILE A 140 -27.10 -30.91 -1.16
C ILE A 140 -26.60 -29.50 -1.51
N ASN A 141 -25.61 -29.03 -0.79
CA ASN A 141 -25.05 -27.68 -0.97
C ASN A 141 -26.12 -26.56 -0.90
N GLY A 142 -27.14 -26.75 -0.04
CA GLY A 142 -28.25 -25.80 0.13
C GLY A 142 -29.32 -25.82 -0.98
N VAL A 143 -29.17 -26.68 -2.00
CA VAL A 143 -30.12 -26.81 -3.11
C VAL A 143 -30.98 -28.07 -2.92
N ALA A 144 -32.30 -27.91 -2.99
CA ALA A 144 -33.26 -29.00 -2.90
C ALA A 144 -33.58 -29.57 -4.31
N TYR A 145 -33.53 -30.90 -4.39
CA TYR A 145 -33.85 -31.65 -5.62
C TYR A 145 -34.99 -32.62 -5.35
N ASN A 146 -36.14 -32.39 -5.91
CA ASN A 146 -37.28 -33.28 -5.84
C ASN A 146 -37.12 -34.42 -6.84
N LYS A 147 -37.28 -35.64 -6.38
CA LYS A 147 -37.19 -36.90 -7.15
C LYS A 147 -38.37 -37.78 -6.85
N THR A 148 -38.65 -38.69 -7.75
CA THR A 148 -39.68 -39.72 -7.58
C THR A 148 -38.96 -41.06 -7.44
N THR A 149 -39.35 -41.84 -6.44
CA THR A 149 -38.84 -43.20 -6.23
C THR A 149 -39.32 -44.17 -7.31
N ASP A 150 -38.53 -45.15 -7.64
CA ASP A 150 -38.90 -46.28 -8.51
C ASP A 150 -39.81 -47.27 -7.82
N LYS A 151 -40.12 -48.40 -8.48
CA LYS A 151 -40.94 -49.48 -7.95
C LYS A 151 -40.36 -50.17 -6.68
N ASN A 152 -39.08 -50.03 -6.45
CA ASN A 152 -38.37 -50.57 -5.30
C ASN A 152 -38.17 -49.53 -4.18
N GLY A 153 -38.75 -48.33 -4.30
CA GLY A 153 -38.55 -47.23 -3.36
C GLY A 153 -37.20 -46.51 -3.49
N ALA A 154 -36.41 -46.80 -4.53
CA ALA A 154 -35.13 -46.17 -4.76
C ALA A 154 -35.25 -44.87 -5.55
N ALA A 155 -34.47 -43.89 -5.16
CA ALA A 155 -34.24 -42.64 -5.91
C ALA A 155 -32.76 -42.30 -6.00
N ASP A 156 -32.34 -41.70 -7.08
CA ASP A 156 -30.97 -41.31 -7.31
C ASP A 156 -30.80 -39.84 -7.73
N ILE A 157 -29.61 -39.28 -7.42
CA ILE A 157 -29.20 -37.96 -7.87
C ILE A 157 -27.76 -37.99 -8.37
N GLY A 158 -27.52 -37.47 -9.57
CA GLY A 158 -26.16 -37.32 -10.12
C GLY A 158 -25.35 -36.30 -9.35
N ILE A 159 -24.12 -36.63 -8.97
CA ILE A 159 -23.20 -35.75 -8.25
C ILE A 159 -22.30 -35.03 -9.24
N ASN A 160 -22.54 -33.73 -9.41
CA ASN A 160 -21.79 -32.85 -10.34
C ASN A 160 -21.13 -31.69 -9.60
N LEU A 161 -20.59 -31.96 -8.41
CA LEU A 161 -19.96 -30.97 -7.54
C LEU A 161 -18.46 -30.90 -7.79
N ALA A 162 -17.84 -29.76 -7.47
CA ALA A 162 -16.39 -29.61 -7.48
C ALA A 162 -15.73 -30.56 -6.46
N PRO A 163 -14.42 -30.86 -6.58
CA PRO A 163 -13.70 -31.60 -5.56
C PRO A 163 -13.85 -30.97 -4.18
N GLY A 164 -14.21 -31.81 -3.17
CA GLY A 164 -14.50 -31.37 -1.82
C GLY A 164 -15.36 -32.36 -1.06
N SER A 165 -15.68 -32.03 0.19
CA SER A 165 -16.59 -32.81 1.05
C SER A 165 -17.91 -32.07 1.22
N TYR A 166 -19.00 -32.79 1.05
CA TYR A 166 -20.36 -32.28 1.11
C TYR A 166 -21.22 -33.17 1.97
N VAL A 167 -22.35 -32.67 2.42
CA VAL A 167 -23.39 -33.42 3.10
C VAL A 167 -24.63 -33.41 2.24
N ILE A 168 -25.19 -34.59 1.92
CA ILE A 168 -26.48 -34.72 1.28
C ILE A 168 -27.50 -35.14 2.35
N GLU A 169 -28.64 -34.45 2.40
CA GLU A 169 -29.76 -34.79 3.26
C GLU A 169 -30.87 -35.39 2.39
N SER A 170 -31.25 -36.63 2.68
CA SER A 170 -32.37 -37.36 2.08
C SER A 170 -33.61 -37.16 2.96
N LYS A 171 -34.75 -36.73 2.38
CA LYS A 171 -35.98 -36.44 3.11
C LYS A 171 -37.10 -37.34 2.61
N ASN A 172 -37.65 -38.16 3.52
CA ASN A 172 -38.82 -38.96 3.32
C ASN A 172 -40.06 -38.14 3.69
N LEU A 173 -40.82 -37.70 2.69
CA LEU A 173 -42.00 -36.83 2.89
C LEU A 173 -43.19 -37.59 3.49
N ALA A 174 -43.22 -38.94 3.39
CA ALA A 174 -44.29 -39.76 3.95
C ALA A 174 -44.16 -39.96 5.43
N THR A 175 -42.93 -40.09 5.95
CA THR A 175 -42.65 -40.37 7.38
C THR A 175 -42.03 -39.14 8.09
N ASN A 176 -41.78 -38.07 7.36
CA ASN A 176 -41.11 -36.84 7.82
C ASN A 176 -39.72 -37.13 8.43
N GLU A 177 -39.05 -38.20 8.02
CA GLU A 177 -37.69 -38.54 8.42
C GLU A 177 -36.67 -37.90 7.47
N SER A 178 -35.49 -37.57 8.01
CA SER A 178 -34.33 -37.16 7.20
C SER A 178 -33.05 -37.86 7.66
N VAL A 179 -32.23 -38.27 6.69
CA VAL A 179 -30.92 -38.90 6.91
C VAL A 179 -29.86 -38.09 6.17
N LYS A 180 -28.70 -37.93 6.80
CA LYS A 180 -27.56 -37.22 6.23
C LYS A 180 -26.43 -38.18 5.93
N ASN A 181 -25.89 -38.05 4.71
CA ASN A 181 -24.71 -38.81 4.27
C ASN A 181 -23.59 -37.87 3.80
N ASN A 182 -22.35 -38.33 3.92
CA ASN A 182 -21.20 -37.66 3.39
C ASN A 182 -21.02 -37.99 1.90
N VAL A 183 -20.75 -36.97 1.11
CA VAL A 183 -20.38 -37.07 -0.31
C VAL A 183 -18.99 -36.49 -0.47
N THR A 184 -18.00 -37.33 -0.74
CA THR A 184 -16.62 -36.88 -0.99
C THR A 184 -16.33 -36.93 -2.48
N VAL A 185 -16.12 -35.75 -3.10
CA VAL A 185 -15.68 -35.64 -4.49
C VAL A 185 -14.16 -35.50 -4.51
N ILE A 186 -13.47 -36.50 -5.00
CA ILE A 186 -12.01 -36.59 -5.05
C ILE A 186 -11.51 -35.88 -6.32
N SER A 187 -10.51 -35.03 -6.15
CA SER A 187 -9.82 -34.37 -7.27
C SER A 187 -9.12 -35.39 -8.17
N THR A 188 -9.25 -35.24 -9.47
CA THR A 188 -8.51 -36.04 -10.47
C THR A 188 -7.12 -35.49 -10.77
N ILE A 189 -6.71 -34.42 -10.06
CA ILE A 189 -5.38 -33.83 -10.10
C ILE A 189 -4.77 -33.89 -8.71
N ASN A 190 -3.68 -34.62 -8.55
CA ASN A 190 -2.90 -34.63 -7.32
C ASN A 190 -1.67 -33.75 -7.48
N THR A 191 -1.55 -32.70 -6.67
CA THR A 191 -0.44 -31.75 -6.69
C THR A 191 -0.26 -31.09 -5.35
N ALA A 192 0.93 -30.54 -5.11
CA ALA A 192 1.28 -29.82 -3.88
C ALA A 192 1.86 -28.44 -4.18
N ASN A 193 1.85 -27.57 -3.17
CA ASN A 193 2.54 -26.29 -3.22
C ASN A 193 4.05 -26.49 -3.36
N VAL A 194 4.71 -25.57 -4.06
CA VAL A 194 6.16 -25.58 -4.25
C VAL A 194 6.79 -24.36 -3.59
N VAL A 195 7.81 -24.60 -2.78
CA VAL A 195 8.71 -23.57 -2.26
C VAL A 195 10.12 -23.90 -2.73
N LYS A 196 10.79 -22.96 -3.38
CA LYS A 196 12.13 -23.15 -3.91
C LYS A 196 12.93 -21.87 -3.88
N LEU A 197 14.26 -21.96 -3.86
CA LEU A 197 15.15 -20.83 -4.09
C LEU A 197 15.21 -20.49 -5.59
N TYR A 198 15.54 -19.24 -5.88
CA TYR A 198 15.75 -18.76 -7.24
C TYR A 198 16.77 -19.61 -7.98
N ARG A 199 16.43 -20.03 -9.21
CA ARG A 199 17.23 -20.93 -10.06
C ARG A 199 17.62 -22.27 -9.42
N ASN A 200 16.98 -22.67 -8.30
CA ASN A 200 17.10 -24.01 -7.79
C ASN A 200 16.49 -25.02 -8.77
N GLY A 201 17.01 -26.26 -8.82
CA GLY A 201 16.57 -27.33 -9.72
C GLY A 201 15.20 -27.94 -9.38
N THR A 202 14.50 -27.54 -8.31
CA THR A 202 13.19 -28.07 -7.95
C THR A 202 12.15 -27.80 -9.03
N HIS A 203 11.43 -28.85 -9.40
CA HIS A 203 10.35 -28.82 -10.38
C HIS A 203 8.99 -28.88 -9.71
N TYR A 204 7.97 -28.47 -10.43
CA TYR A 204 6.58 -28.74 -10.09
C TYR A 204 6.16 -30.07 -10.72
N TYR A 205 5.37 -30.86 -9.96
CA TYR A 205 4.79 -32.12 -10.39
C TYR A 205 3.28 -32.11 -10.14
N ALA A 206 2.54 -32.71 -11.07
CA ALA A 206 1.13 -33.01 -10.90
C ALA A 206 0.82 -34.37 -11.53
N THR A 207 0.06 -35.20 -10.82
CA THR A 207 -0.40 -36.51 -11.29
C THR A 207 -1.87 -36.41 -11.64
N PHE A 208 -2.24 -36.98 -12.77
CA PHE A 208 -3.60 -36.90 -13.35
C PHE A 208 -4.21 -38.31 -13.47
N VAL A 209 -5.47 -38.40 -13.08
CA VAL A 209 -6.30 -39.60 -13.27
C VAL A 209 -7.58 -39.24 -14.03
N ASP A 210 -8.26 -40.25 -14.59
CA ASP A 210 -9.61 -40.08 -15.14
C ASP A 210 -10.68 -40.10 -14.03
N GLY A 211 -11.95 -40.07 -14.41
CA GLY A 211 -13.08 -40.15 -13.46
C GLY A 211 -13.22 -41.52 -12.77
N GLN A 212 -12.54 -42.55 -13.24
CA GLN A 212 -12.53 -43.89 -12.65
C GLN A 212 -11.27 -44.14 -11.79
N GLY A 213 -10.38 -43.13 -11.70
CA GLY A 213 -9.13 -43.22 -10.95
C GLY A 213 -7.99 -43.86 -11.73
N ASN A 214 -8.14 -44.15 -13.02
CA ASN A 214 -7.06 -44.69 -13.85
C ASN A 214 -6.07 -43.56 -14.22
N VAL A 215 -4.78 -43.85 -14.16
CA VAL A 215 -3.72 -42.89 -14.48
C VAL A 215 -3.80 -42.43 -15.94
N LEU A 216 -3.64 -41.17 -16.18
CA LEU A 216 -3.58 -40.59 -17.53
C LEU A 216 -2.15 -40.64 -18.07
N ALA A 217 -1.73 -41.85 -18.46
CA ALA A 217 -0.40 -42.06 -19.02
C ALA A 217 -0.27 -41.51 -20.46
N ASN A 218 0.86 -40.87 -20.78
CA ASN A 218 1.21 -40.32 -22.11
C ASN A 218 0.14 -39.35 -22.66
N LYS A 219 -0.53 -38.57 -21.77
CA LYS A 219 -1.50 -37.53 -22.14
C LYS A 219 -0.90 -36.15 -22.06
N THR A 220 -1.28 -35.30 -22.96
CA THR A 220 -0.89 -33.88 -22.92
C THR A 220 -1.78 -33.12 -21.94
N VAL A 221 -1.18 -32.54 -20.90
CA VAL A 221 -1.84 -31.71 -19.89
C VAL A 221 -1.41 -30.24 -20.03
N LYS A 222 -2.19 -29.32 -19.49
CA LYS A 222 -1.91 -27.89 -19.49
C LYS A 222 -1.62 -27.40 -18.08
N PHE A 223 -0.67 -26.49 -17.97
CA PHE A 223 -0.39 -25.68 -16.80
C PHE A 223 -0.51 -24.22 -17.15
N ASN A 224 -1.03 -23.41 -16.24
CA ASN A 224 -1.00 -21.95 -16.32
C ASN A 224 -0.22 -21.42 -15.13
N ILE A 225 0.78 -20.58 -15.36
CA ILE A 225 1.45 -19.83 -14.30
C ILE A 225 1.73 -18.43 -14.82
N ASN A 226 1.35 -17.42 -14.04
CA ASN A 226 1.54 -16.02 -14.40
C ASN A 226 0.93 -15.63 -15.77
N GLY A 227 -0.23 -16.22 -16.12
CA GLY A 227 -0.91 -16.00 -17.40
C GLY A 227 -0.34 -16.77 -18.60
N VAL A 228 0.82 -17.45 -18.45
CA VAL A 228 1.46 -18.23 -19.51
C VAL A 228 1.04 -19.69 -19.42
N PHE A 229 0.62 -20.25 -20.55
CA PHE A 229 0.23 -21.65 -20.67
C PHE A 229 1.39 -22.52 -21.14
N TYR A 230 1.57 -23.65 -20.50
CA TYR A 230 2.55 -24.67 -20.82
C TYR A 230 1.85 -26.02 -21.05
N THR A 231 2.20 -26.72 -22.11
CA THR A 231 1.76 -28.08 -22.36
C THR A 231 2.89 -29.07 -22.06
N LYS A 232 2.57 -30.13 -21.33
CA LYS A 232 3.53 -31.17 -20.95
C LYS A 232 2.89 -32.54 -21.11
N PRO A 233 3.64 -33.55 -21.57
CA PRO A 233 3.17 -34.93 -21.52
C PRO A 233 3.26 -35.47 -20.09
N THR A 234 2.33 -36.33 -19.71
CA THR A 234 2.43 -37.19 -18.53
C THR A 234 3.29 -38.42 -18.84
N ASP A 235 3.99 -38.92 -17.84
CA ASP A 235 4.70 -40.19 -17.88
C ASP A 235 3.75 -41.41 -17.74
N ALA A 236 4.31 -42.62 -17.59
CA ALA A 236 3.57 -43.86 -17.43
C ALA A 236 2.71 -43.86 -16.15
N ASN A 237 3.06 -43.07 -15.15
CA ASN A 237 2.33 -42.93 -13.87
C ASN A 237 1.33 -41.78 -13.88
N GLY A 238 1.07 -41.18 -15.04
CA GLY A 238 0.17 -40.03 -15.17
C GLY A 238 0.74 -38.72 -14.61
N THR A 239 2.06 -38.64 -14.37
CA THR A 239 2.70 -37.47 -13.76
C THR A 239 3.33 -36.58 -14.83
N ALA A 240 3.00 -35.28 -14.82
CA ALA A 240 3.64 -34.27 -15.63
C ALA A 240 4.54 -33.37 -14.79
N ARG A 241 5.66 -32.95 -15.38
CA ARG A 241 6.68 -32.09 -14.78
C ARG A 241 6.73 -30.73 -15.46
N LEU A 242 6.79 -29.65 -14.66
CA LEU A 242 7.04 -28.29 -15.15
C LEU A 242 8.26 -27.68 -14.46
N ASN A 243 9.20 -27.16 -15.26
CA ASN A 243 10.34 -26.40 -14.75
C ASN A 243 9.88 -25.00 -14.35
N ILE A 244 10.28 -24.53 -13.16
CA ILE A 244 9.94 -23.20 -12.65
C ILE A 244 11.17 -22.29 -12.77
N TRP A 245 11.12 -21.37 -13.75
CA TRP A 245 12.19 -20.39 -14.04
C TRP A 245 11.71 -18.95 -13.80
N LEU A 246 11.00 -18.75 -12.68
CA LEU A 246 10.45 -17.44 -12.29
C LEU A 246 11.40 -16.70 -11.36
N TYR A 247 11.31 -15.37 -11.36
CA TYR A 247 11.98 -14.51 -10.37
C TYR A 247 11.43 -14.76 -8.97
N PRO A 248 12.14 -14.32 -7.90
CA PRO A 248 11.62 -14.40 -6.54
C PRO A 248 10.23 -13.75 -6.44
N GLY A 249 9.30 -14.47 -5.78
CA GLY A 249 7.91 -14.03 -5.66
C GLY A 249 6.95 -15.16 -5.33
N LYS A 250 5.68 -14.82 -5.23
CA LYS A 250 4.57 -15.75 -5.00
C LYS A 250 3.71 -15.81 -6.26
N TYR A 251 3.44 -17.02 -6.72
CA TYR A 251 2.70 -17.28 -7.94
C TYR A 251 1.62 -18.32 -7.70
N ILE A 252 0.58 -18.30 -8.50
CA ILE A 252 -0.45 -19.34 -8.57
C ILE A 252 -0.20 -20.13 -9.84
N LEU A 253 -0.02 -21.44 -9.69
CA LEU A 253 0.06 -22.38 -10.80
C LEU A 253 -1.24 -23.18 -10.83
N THR A 254 -1.89 -23.23 -11.99
CA THR A 254 -3.12 -24.01 -12.22
C THR A 254 -2.83 -25.14 -13.19
N ALA A 255 -3.12 -26.37 -12.77
CA ALA A 255 -3.08 -27.56 -13.59
C ALA A 255 -4.47 -27.88 -14.14
N TYR A 256 -4.55 -28.35 -15.39
CA TYR A 256 -5.80 -28.67 -16.06
C TYR A 256 -5.81 -30.12 -16.52
N ASN A 257 -6.83 -30.88 -16.10
CA ASN A 257 -7.06 -32.23 -16.54
C ASN A 257 -7.75 -32.22 -17.92
N PRO A 258 -7.16 -32.82 -18.97
CA PRO A 258 -7.68 -32.76 -20.33
C PRO A 258 -8.95 -33.58 -20.55
N ILE A 259 -9.30 -34.52 -19.65
CA ILE A 259 -10.46 -35.42 -19.81
C ILE A 259 -11.73 -34.79 -19.28
N ASN A 260 -11.68 -34.20 -18.09
CA ASN A 260 -12.88 -33.70 -17.39
C ASN A 260 -12.88 -32.19 -17.17
N ASN A 261 -11.83 -31.49 -17.67
CA ASN A 261 -11.63 -30.04 -17.54
C ASN A 261 -11.54 -29.57 -16.07
N GLU A 262 -11.13 -30.45 -15.13
CA GLU A 262 -10.80 -29.99 -13.79
C GLU A 262 -9.62 -29.03 -13.85
N ALA A 263 -9.73 -27.96 -13.07
CA ALA A 263 -8.66 -26.99 -12.84
C ALA A 263 -8.31 -26.99 -11.36
N LYS A 264 -7.04 -27.26 -11.00
CA LYS A 264 -6.56 -27.25 -9.64
C LYS A 264 -5.40 -26.30 -9.50
N ALA A 265 -5.56 -25.31 -8.60
CA ALA A 265 -4.54 -24.33 -8.29
C ALA A 265 -3.67 -24.76 -7.13
N CYS A 266 -2.39 -24.40 -7.17
CA CYS A 266 -1.44 -24.50 -6.06
C CYS A 266 -0.55 -23.25 -6.01
N ASN A 267 0.08 -23.02 -4.86
CA ASN A 267 1.00 -21.92 -4.66
C ASN A 267 2.43 -22.34 -5.03
N VAL A 268 3.10 -21.48 -5.78
CA VAL A 268 4.52 -21.56 -6.06
C VAL A 268 5.21 -20.35 -5.44
N THR A 269 6.12 -20.59 -4.50
CA THR A 269 6.91 -19.53 -3.87
C THR A 269 8.37 -19.69 -4.29
N VAL A 270 8.90 -18.70 -5.01
CA VAL A 270 10.32 -18.62 -5.33
C VAL A 270 10.96 -17.65 -4.34
N LEU A 271 11.84 -18.16 -3.51
CA LEU A 271 12.57 -17.40 -2.50
C LEU A 271 13.80 -16.74 -3.12
N SER A 272 14.10 -15.52 -2.69
CA SER A 272 15.34 -14.83 -3.03
C SER A 272 16.54 -15.54 -2.42
N THR A 273 17.64 -15.56 -3.15
CA THR A 273 18.96 -15.99 -2.66
C THR A 273 19.79 -14.83 -2.09
N ILE A 274 19.21 -13.62 -2.07
CA ILE A 274 19.77 -12.42 -1.46
C ILE A 274 18.83 -11.97 -0.35
N ASN A 275 19.26 -12.05 0.91
CA ASN A 275 18.51 -11.60 2.07
C ASN A 275 19.13 -10.32 2.63
N GLY A 276 18.72 -9.18 2.09
CA GLY A 276 19.03 -7.84 2.56
C GLY A 276 17.80 -7.17 3.17
N THR A 277 18.02 -6.18 4.02
CA THR A 277 16.95 -5.41 4.67
C THR A 277 17.06 -3.93 4.34
N ASP A 278 15.92 -3.23 4.34
CA ASP A 278 15.88 -1.78 4.23
C ASP A 278 16.67 -1.13 5.37
N VAL A 279 17.36 -0.04 5.06
CA VAL A 279 18.18 0.70 6.03
C VAL A 279 17.63 2.11 6.20
N THR A 280 17.38 2.50 7.44
CA THR A 280 17.16 3.91 7.80
C THR A 280 18.27 4.34 8.78
N LYS A 281 19.01 5.37 8.41
CA LYS A 281 20.13 5.86 9.20
C LYS A 281 20.19 7.38 9.18
N TYR A 282 20.83 7.97 10.20
CA TYR A 282 21.18 9.38 10.16
C TYR A 282 22.49 9.61 9.38
N TYR A 283 22.60 10.79 8.77
CA TYR A 283 23.79 11.21 8.04
C TYR A 283 25.07 11.04 8.86
N ARG A 284 26.06 10.34 8.27
CA ARG A 284 27.36 10.05 8.89
C ARG A 284 27.27 9.31 10.24
N ASN A 285 26.27 8.48 10.47
CA ASN A 285 26.36 7.48 11.53
C ASN A 285 26.97 6.18 10.96
N ASP A 286 27.35 5.24 11.84
CA ASP A 286 28.09 4.02 11.46
C ASP A 286 27.20 2.88 10.98
N THR A 287 25.89 3.07 10.90
CA THR A 287 24.98 2.06 10.34
C THR A 287 25.34 1.78 8.89
N HIS A 288 25.56 0.52 8.57
CA HIS A 288 25.88 0.03 7.24
C HIS A 288 24.73 -0.83 6.68
N TYR A 289 24.68 -0.98 5.39
CA TYR A 289 23.84 -1.97 4.74
C TYR A 289 24.52 -3.34 4.84
N SER A 290 23.72 -4.40 5.08
CA SER A 290 24.20 -5.77 4.99
C SER A 290 23.17 -6.68 4.32
N ALA A 291 23.67 -7.71 3.60
CA ALA A 291 22.87 -8.74 3.00
C ALA A 291 23.57 -10.08 3.10
N VAL A 292 22.80 -11.16 3.34
CA VAL A 292 23.30 -12.54 3.27
C VAL A 292 22.98 -13.08 1.90
N ILE A 293 23.96 -13.72 1.26
CA ILE A 293 23.86 -14.25 -0.09
C ILE A 293 24.10 -15.76 -0.03
N VAL A 294 23.17 -16.51 -0.60
CA VAL A 294 23.28 -17.96 -0.75
C VAL A 294 23.24 -18.33 -2.24
N ASP A 295 23.74 -19.51 -2.59
CA ASP A 295 23.56 -20.08 -3.91
C ASP A 295 22.13 -20.64 -4.10
N SER A 296 21.84 -21.20 -5.27
CA SER A 296 20.52 -21.78 -5.55
C SER A 296 20.18 -23.03 -4.72
N ASN A 297 21.12 -23.60 -3.98
CA ASN A 297 20.93 -24.74 -3.08
C ASN A 297 20.81 -24.30 -1.61
N GLY A 298 21.00 -23.00 -1.35
CA GLY A 298 20.95 -22.44 0.00
C GLY A 298 22.30 -22.41 0.72
N THR A 299 23.41 -22.74 0.02
CA THR A 299 24.75 -22.69 0.58
C THR A 299 25.25 -21.24 0.60
N PRO A 300 25.85 -20.74 1.71
CA PRO A 300 26.42 -19.39 1.76
C PRO A 300 27.44 -19.16 0.64
N VAL A 301 27.32 -18.05 -0.07
CA VAL A 301 28.30 -17.60 -1.08
C VAL A 301 29.45 -16.92 -0.33
N ALA A 302 30.34 -17.76 0.26
CA ALA A 302 31.45 -17.32 1.12
C ALA A 302 32.66 -16.87 0.31
N ASN A 303 33.36 -15.84 0.81
CA ASN A 303 34.63 -15.34 0.26
C ASN A 303 34.55 -15.01 -1.25
N LYS A 304 33.39 -14.54 -1.73
CA LYS A 304 33.18 -14.16 -3.13
C LYS A 304 32.98 -12.65 -3.25
N THR A 305 33.46 -12.12 -4.36
CA THR A 305 33.24 -10.71 -4.70
C THR A 305 31.79 -10.54 -5.18
N VAL A 306 31.05 -9.67 -4.47
CA VAL A 306 29.67 -9.28 -4.76
C VAL A 306 29.66 -7.84 -5.22
N ARG A 307 28.91 -7.57 -6.28
CA ARG A 307 28.69 -6.23 -6.80
C ARG A 307 27.45 -5.64 -6.14
N LEU A 308 27.53 -4.40 -5.67
CA LEU A 308 26.43 -3.62 -5.16
C LEU A 308 26.34 -2.31 -5.96
N ASN A 309 25.14 -1.85 -6.22
CA ASN A 309 24.87 -0.53 -6.83
C ASN A 309 24.06 0.32 -5.86
N ILE A 310 24.51 1.53 -5.58
CA ILE A 310 23.70 2.54 -4.88
C ILE A 310 23.96 3.91 -5.51
N ASN A 311 22.89 4.63 -5.82
CA ASN A 311 22.96 5.95 -6.45
C ASN A 311 23.78 5.98 -7.75
N GLY A 312 23.71 4.90 -8.56
CA GLY A 312 24.45 4.76 -9.81
C GLY A 312 25.94 4.39 -9.65
N VAL A 313 26.45 4.30 -8.42
CA VAL A 313 27.84 3.91 -8.15
C VAL A 313 27.91 2.45 -7.79
N PHE A 314 28.84 1.73 -8.46
CA PHE A 314 29.09 0.31 -8.23
C PHE A 314 30.23 0.11 -7.21
N TYR A 315 29.98 -0.81 -6.28
CA TYR A 315 30.93 -1.22 -5.25
C TYR A 315 31.14 -2.73 -5.33
N ASN A 316 32.38 -3.17 -5.33
CA ASN A 316 32.75 -4.57 -5.20
C ASN A 316 33.15 -4.83 -3.74
N LYS A 317 32.48 -5.78 -3.08
CA LYS A 317 32.74 -6.18 -1.70
C LYS A 317 32.83 -7.69 -1.61
N THR A 318 33.67 -8.18 -0.72
CA THR A 318 33.82 -9.62 -0.47
C THR A 318 32.88 -10.04 0.65
N THR A 319 32.16 -11.15 0.46
CA THR A 319 31.35 -11.78 1.51
C THR A 319 32.24 -12.44 2.57
N ASP A 320 31.75 -12.50 3.79
CA ASP A 320 32.37 -13.30 4.85
C ASP A 320 32.05 -14.82 4.69
N GLU A 321 32.47 -15.63 5.67
CA GLU A 321 32.26 -17.10 5.68
C GLU A 321 30.78 -17.50 5.68
N ASN A 322 29.92 -16.62 6.19
CA ASN A 322 28.45 -16.82 6.22
C ASN A 322 27.74 -16.26 5.00
N GLY A 323 28.47 -15.83 3.97
CA GLY A 323 27.92 -15.21 2.78
C GLY A 323 27.41 -13.78 3.00
N THR A 324 27.79 -13.10 4.10
CA THR A 324 27.34 -11.74 4.39
C THR A 324 28.22 -10.72 3.69
N VAL A 325 27.60 -9.80 2.96
CA VAL A 325 28.24 -8.62 2.38
C VAL A 325 27.82 -7.36 3.14
N ARG A 326 28.74 -6.41 3.34
CA ARG A 326 28.49 -5.14 4.02
C ARG A 326 28.95 -3.95 3.18
N LEU A 327 28.16 -2.85 3.21
CA LEU A 327 28.50 -1.57 2.57
C LEU A 327 28.22 -0.41 3.51
N ASN A 328 29.25 0.39 3.79
CA ASN A 328 29.09 1.64 4.52
C ASN A 328 28.40 2.68 3.62
N ILE A 329 27.40 3.37 4.17
CA ILE A 329 26.62 4.36 3.44
C ILE A 329 27.07 5.76 3.84
N TRP A 330 27.75 6.47 2.92
CA TRP A 330 28.24 7.84 3.11
C TRP A 330 27.53 8.86 2.23
N LEU A 331 26.26 8.59 1.89
CA LEU A 331 25.44 9.46 1.05
C LEU A 331 24.85 10.63 1.85
N LEU A 332 24.56 11.72 1.16
CA LEU A 332 23.82 12.87 1.72
C LEU A 332 22.41 12.44 2.16
N PRO A 333 21.74 13.23 3.02
CA PRO A 333 20.33 12.97 3.35
C PRO A 333 19.47 12.82 2.12
N GLY A 334 18.66 11.75 2.08
CA GLY A 334 17.82 11.41 0.92
C GLY A 334 17.35 9.97 0.94
N ASN A 335 16.59 9.62 -0.08
CA ASN A 335 16.08 8.27 -0.32
C ASN A 335 16.84 7.64 -1.48
N TYR A 336 17.35 6.45 -1.29
CA TYR A 336 18.15 5.72 -2.25
C TYR A 336 17.67 4.27 -2.35
N THR A 337 18.03 3.62 -3.45
CA THR A 337 17.88 2.17 -3.63
C THR A 337 19.26 1.55 -3.74
N ILE A 338 19.52 0.50 -2.95
CA ILE A 338 20.70 -0.34 -3.10
C ILE A 338 20.31 -1.64 -3.76
N THR A 339 21.02 -2.03 -4.83
CA THR A 339 20.84 -3.29 -5.54
C THR A 339 22.06 -4.16 -5.33
N VAL A 340 21.85 -5.42 -4.96
CA VAL A 340 22.88 -6.43 -4.75
C VAL A 340 22.76 -7.47 -5.85
N TYR A 341 23.90 -7.90 -6.39
CA TYR A 341 24.00 -8.88 -7.48
C TYR A 341 24.63 -10.17 -6.96
N ASN A 342 23.88 -11.28 -7.00
CA ASN A 342 24.39 -12.57 -6.57
C ASN A 342 25.29 -13.18 -7.67
N PRO A 343 26.60 -13.37 -7.45
CA PRO A 343 27.51 -13.87 -8.47
C PRO A 343 27.31 -15.34 -8.81
N SER A 344 26.61 -16.13 -7.99
CA SER A 344 26.43 -17.56 -8.19
C SER A 344 25.29 -17.89 -9.16
N ASN A 345 24.26 -17.05 -9.24
CA ASN A 345 23.06 -17.33 -10.03
C ASN A 345 22.52 -16.13 -10.82
N GLY A 346 23.14 -14.95 -10.69
CA GLY A 346 22.75 -13.73 -11.39
C GLY A 346 21.47 -13.09 -10.87
N GLU A 347 21.03 -13.40 -9.65
CA GLU A 347 19.90 -12.71 -9.02
C GLU A 347 20.29 -11.27 -8.69
N GLU A 348 19.33 -10.37 -8.88
CA GLU A 348 19.39 -8.99 -8.42
C GLU A 348 18.28 -8.76 -7.40
N ASN A 349 18.61 -8.18 -6.26
CA ASN A 349 17.64 -7.80 -5.25
C ASN A 349 17.93 -6.39 -4.73
N SER A 350 16.89 -5.62 -4.46
CA SER A 350 16.99 -4.22 -4.07
C SER A 350 16.32 -3.95 -2.73
N ASN A 351 16.96 -3.08 -1.94
CA ASN A 351 16.46 -2.58 -0.67
C ASN A 351 16.45 -1.05 -0.66
N LYS A 352 15.61 -0.47 0.17
CA LYS A 352 15.55 0.98 0.39
C LYS A 352 16.63 1.40 1.39
N VAL A 353 17.27 2.53 1.10
CA VAL A 353 18.20 3.20 2.02
C VAL A 353 17.72 4.62 2.24
N ILE A 354 17.35 4.96 3.47
CA ILE A 354 16.90 6.29 3.86
C ILE A 354 18.01 6.91 4.74
N VAL A 355 18.61 7.99 4.26
CA VAL A 355 19.57 8.78 5.03
C VAL A 355 18.85 10.01 5.57
N LEU A 356 18.66 10.06 6.88
CA LEU A 356 17.99 11.14 7.59
C LEU A 356 18.96 12.29 7.87
N PRO A 357 18.54 13.56 7.75
CA PRO A 357 19.35 14.71 8.10
C PRO A 357 19.54 14.82 9.62
N LYS A 358 20.69 15.31 10.06
CA LYS A 358 20.94 15.69 11.46
C LYS A 358 20.57 17.15 11.75
N LEU A 359 20.42 17.95 10.70
CA LEU A 359 19.95 19.33 10.76
C LEU A 359 18.61 19.42 10.06
N ILE A 360 17.55 19.77 10.79
CA ILE A 360 16.16 19.67 10.33
C ILE A 360 15.51 21.04 10.44
N ALA A 361 14.99 21.53 9.32
CA ALA A 361 14.17 22.73 9.25
C ALA A 361 13.07 22.53 8.22
N LYS A 362 12.02 23.36 8.28
CA LYS A 362 10.87 23.31 7.36
C LYS A 362 10.63 24.67 6.75
N ASP A 363 10.01 24.67 5.59
CA ASP A 363 9.49 25.88 4.96
C ASP A 363 8.50 26.57 5.91
N MET A 364 8.48 27.90 5.85
CA MET A 364 7.67 28.73 6.73
C MET A 364 6.87 29.73 5.92
N THR A 365 5.60 29.87 6.23
CA THR A 365 4.75 30.94 5.72
C THR A 365 4.16 31.73 6.88
N MET A 366 4.20 33.05 6.79
CA MET A 366 3.63 33.95 7.78
C MET A 366 3.11 35.24 7.13
N ASP A 367 2.21 35.91 7.82
CA ASP A 367 1.81 37.27 7.45
C ASP A 367 2.87 38.25 7.98
N TYR A 368 3.00 39.38 7.32
CA TYR A 368 3.89 40.46 7.75
C TYR A 368 3.60 40.84 9.22
N GLN A 369 4.64 41.01 10.01
CA GLN A 369 4.57 41.32 11.46
C GLN A 369 3.89 40.28 12.35
N ALA A 370 3.66 39.05 11.87
CA ALA A 370 3.02 37.99 12.69
C ALA A 370 3.88 37.49 13.85
N GLY A 371 5.14 37.92 14.00
CA GLY A 371 6.00 37.58 15.13
C GLY A 371 6.39 36.10 15.26
N LYS A 372 6.34 35.33 14.16
CA LYS A 372 6.67 33.90 14.19
C LYS A 372 8.19 33.66 14.25
N ASN A 373 8.55 32.54 14.86
CA ASN A 373 9.91 32.03 14.90
C ASN A 373 10.15 30.99 13.81
N TYR A 374 11.22 31.14 13.05
CA TYR A 374 11.80 30.07 12.27
C TYR A 374 12.57 29.12 13.21
N THR A 375 12.44 27.81 13.02
CA THR A 375 13.01 26.82 13.90
C THR A 375 13.94 25.86 13.16
N VAL A 376 15.05 25.53 13.78
CA VAL A 376 16.03 24.56 13.29
C VAL A 376 16.32 23.57 14.39
N LYS A 377 16.11 22.28 14.11
CA LYS A 377 16.39 21.20 15.07
C LYS A 377 17.69 20.50 14.72
N VAL A 378 18.52 20.23 15.73
CA VAL A 378 19.76 19.47 15.64
C VAL A 378 19.62 18.16 16.40
N VAL A 379 20.03 17.06 15.77
CA VAL A 379 20.05 15.73 16.38
C VAL A 379 21.41 15.06 16.15
N ASP A 380 21.75 14.08 17.00
CA ASP A 380 22.93 13.24 16.83
C ASP A 380 22.75 12.15 15.76
N GLY A 381 23.71 11.24 15.63
CA GLY A 381 23.66 10.11 14.71
C GLY A 381 22.61 9.04 15.05
N GLN A 382 21.96 9.11 16.20
CA GLN A 382 20.90 8.23 16.68
C GLN A 382 19.54 8.94 16.69
N GLY A 383 19.49 10.23 16.30
CA GLY A 383 18.28 11.03 16.27
C GLY A 383 17.91 11.68 17.59
N LYS A 384 18.79 11.60 18.60
CA LYS A 384 18.60 12.26 19.89
C LYS A 384 18.86 13.76 19.74
N ALA A 385 18.01 14.58 20.34
CA ALA A 385 18.16 16.03 20.35
C ALA A 385 19.48 16.48 20.98
N LEU A 386 20.16 17.42 20.34
CA LEU A 386 21.42 18.00 20.82
C LEU A 386 21.19 19.43 21.32
N ALA A 387 21.28 19.62 22.63
CA ALA A 387 21.26 20.93 23.27
C ALA A 387 22.59 21.66 23.11
N ASN A 388 22.54 22.98 23.29
CA ASN A 388 23.74 23.87 23.32
C ASN A 388 24.58 23.81 22.03
N GLN A 389 23.96 23.48 20.88
CA GLN A 389 24.64 23.49 19.58
C GLN A 389 24.53 24.85 18.92
N THR A 390 25.63 25.35 18.39
CA THR A 390 25.65 26.61 17.64
C THR A 390 25.19 26.37 16.19
N VAL A 391 24.08 26.96 15.80
CA VAL A 391 23.53 26.93 14.43
C VAL A 391 23.69 28.30 13.78
N LYS A 392 24.19 28.34 12.55
CA LYS A 392 24.26 29.56 11.72
C LYS A 392 23.10 29.52 10.74
N ILE A 393 22.31 30.60 10.70
CA ILE A 393 21.14 30.75 9.83
C ILE A 393 21.38 31.93 8.90
N ASN A 394 21.44 31.70 7.60
CA ASN A 394 21.63 32.72 6.58
C ASN A 394 20.29 33.03 5.91
N ILE A 395 19.88 34.29 5.93
CA ILE A 395 18.72 34.79 5.17
C ILE A 395 19.20 36.02 4.39
N ASN A 396 19.12 35.99 3.08
CA ASN A 396 19.50 37.08 2.18
C ASN A 396 20.94 37.61 2.43
N GLY A 397 21.87 36.71 2.75
CA GLY A 397 23.27 37.07 3.01
C GLY A 397 23.56 37.52 4.44
N VAL A 398 22.53 37.73 5.26
CA VAL A 398 22.69 38.04 6.70
C VAL A 398 22.75 36.74 7.50
N ILE A 399 23.81 36.58 8.30
CA ILE A 399 24.03 35.38 9.12
C ILE A 399 23.66 35.66 10.57
N TYR A 400 22.76 34.84 11.09
CA TYR A 400 22.31 34.82 12.49
C TYR A 400 22.89 33.60 13.19
N THR A 401 23.51 33.78 14.33
CA THR A 401 24.00 32.69 15.17
C THR A 401 23.03 32.43 16.32
N LYS A 402 22.55 31.20 16.45
CA LYS A 402 21.60 30.76 17.47
C LYS A 402 22.07 29.48 18.13
N THR A 403 21.69 29.28 19.40
CA THR A 403 22.03 28.08 20.18
C THR A 403 20.78 27.23 20.38
N THR A 404 20.89 25.91 20.27
CA THR A 404 19.76 24.99 20.51
C THR A 404 19.45 24.87 22.01
N ASP A 405 18.16 24.78 22.32
CA ASP A 405 17.62 24.49 23.65
C ASP A 405 17.77 23.01 24.05
N ALA A 406 17.19 22.60 25.19
CA ALA A 406 17.20 21.22 25.67
C ALA A 406 16.53 20.22 24.69
N ASN A 407 15.64 20.68 23.82
CA ASN A 407 14.98 19.88 22.80
C ASN A 407 15.74 19.86 21.46
N GLY A 408 16.94 20.45 21.44
CA GLY A 408 17.78 20.57 20.26
C GLY A 408 17.26 21.61 19.25
N ILE A 409 16.43 22.58 19.65
CA ILE A 409 15.79 23.55 18.75
C ILE A 409 16.41 24.94 18.92
N ALA A 410 16.89 25.51 17.82
CA ALA A 410 17.29 26.91 17.73
C ALA A 410 16.16 27.75 17.10
N TYR A 411 15.92 28.95 17.65
CA TYR A 411 14.85 29.84 17.25
C TYR A 411 15.40 31.15 16.67
N LEU A 412 14.84 31.58 15.53
CA LEU A 412 15.08 32.89 14.94
C LEU A 412 13.77 33.62 14.70
N GLY A 413 13.52 34.72 15.44
CA GLY A 413 12.36 35.59 15.22
C GLY A 413 12.45 36.26 13.83
N ILE A 414 11.41 36.07 13.00
CA ILE A 414 11.38 36.62 11.64
C ILE A 414 10.75 38.01 11.67
N ARG A 415 11.52 39.00 11.16
CA ARG A 415 11.11 40.40 11.00
C ARG A 415 11.43 40.89 9.60
N LEU A 416 11.02 40.13 8.59
CA LEU A 416 11.28 40.44 7.18
C LEU A 416 10.08 41.17 6.57
N ASN A 417 10.35 41.99 5.57
CA ASN A 417 9.30 42.59 4.74
C ASN A 417 8.55 41.50 3.95
N PRO A 418 7.35 41.80 3.42
CA PRO A 418 6.65 40.87 2.51
C PRO A 418 7.53 40.46 1.34
N GLY A 419 7.59 39.17 1.07
CA GLY A 419 8.44 38.62 0.01
C GLY A 419 8.75 37.12 0.20
N ASN A 420 9.52 36.57 -0.72
CA ASN A 420 10.00 35.20 -0.70
C ASN A 420 11.51 35.19 -0.43
N TYR A 421 11.93 34.42 0.55
CA TYR A 421 13.31 34.35 1.01
C TYR A 421 13.80 32.92 1.01
N VAL A 422 15.07 32.70 0.66
CA VAL A 422 15.77 31.44 0.88
C VAL A 422 16.50 31.55 2.22
N CYS A 423 16.24 30.59 3.09
CA CYS A 423 16.88 30.48 4.40
C CYS A 423 17.75 29.23 4.42
N THR A 424 19.05 29.38 4.60
CA THR A 424 19.97 28.25 4.70
C THR A 424 20.57 28.19 6.09
N SER A 425 20.32 27.08 6.78
CA SER A 425 20.86 26.80 8.11
C SER A 425 22.06 25.87 8.01
N TYR A 426 23.07 26.11 8.84
CA TYR A 426 24.31 25.34 8.88
C TYR A 426 24.61 24.89 10.30
N TRP A 427 25.04 23.65 10.43
CA TRP A 427 25.58 23.07 11.65
C TRP A 427 26.66 22.03 11.31
N ASN A 428 27.88 22.25 11.77
CA ASN A 428 29.06 21.49 11.37
C ASN A 428 29.13 21.40 9.82
N ASP A 429 29.20 20.20 9.28
CA ASP A 429 29.23 19.90 7.85
C ASP A 429 27.85 19.63 7.23
N SER A 430 26.78 19.88 7.98
CA SER A 430 25.38 19.72 7.53
C SER A 430 24.79 21.09 7.22
N PHE A 431 23.98 21.14 6.16
CA PHE A 431 23.15 22.31 5.83
C PHE A 431 21.77 21.91 5.38
N VAL A 432 20.82 22.80 5.54
CA VAL A 432 19.45 22.66 5.02
C VAL A 432 18.95 24.00 4.53
N SER A 433 18.39 24.02 3.32
CA SER A 433 17.79 25.21 2.73
C SER A 433 16.27 25.08 2.71
N THR A 434 15.58 26.15 3.10
CA THR A 434 14.13 26.22 3.22
C THR A 434 13.64 27.55 2.65
N LYS A 435 12.34 27.65 2.41
CA LYS A 435 11.68 28.89 1.97
C LYS A 435 11.00 29.56 3.17
N ILE A 436 11.14 30.89 3.25
CA ILE A 436 10.33 31.72 4.15
C ILE A 436 9.49 32.64 3.26
N VAL A 437 8.18 32.54 3.36
CA VAL A 437 7.22 33.37 2.64
C VAL A 437 6.57 34.32 3.64
N VAL A 438 6.76 35.63 3.46
CA VAL A 438 6.09 36.65 4.24
C VAL A 438 5.01 37.28 3.36
N ASN A 439 3.76 37.05 3.70
CA ASN A 439 2.61 37.56 2.96
C ASN A 439 2.37 39.03 3.28
N LYS A 440 1.90 39.77 2.29
CA LYS A 440 1.32 41.10 2.52
C LYS A 440 0.05 40.97 3.38
N LEU A 441 -0.20 41.98 4.21
CA LEU A 441 -1.45 42.10 4.96
C LEU A 441 -2.63 42.42 4.04
N THR A 442 -3.84 42.20 4.49
CA THR A 442 -5.07 42.58 3.79
C THR A 442 -5.69 43.78 4.50
N ALA A 443 -5.94 44.85 3.80
CA ALA A 443 -6.63 46.01 4.32
C ALA A 443 -8.15 45.85 4.20
N SER A 444 -8.90 46.61 5.02
CA SER A 444 -10.34 46.84 4.89
C SER A 444 -10.58 48.31 4.65
N ILE A 445 -11.47 48.64 3.72
CA ILE A 445 -11.88 50.02 3.40
C ILE A 445 -13.34 50.17 3.77
N SER A 446 -13.64 51.04 4.71
CA SER A 446 -15.01 51.38 5.17
C SER A 446 -15.37 52.80 4.75
N ILE A 447 -16.49 52.96 4.07
CA ILE A 447 -16.97 54.28 3.62
C ILE A 447 -17.68 54.96 4.81
N LEU A 448 -17.21 56.14 5.17
CA LEU A 448 -17.79 56.93 6.27
C LEU A 448 -18.86 57.96 5.80
N THR A 449 -18.69 58.50 4.60
CA THR A 449 -19.57 59.56 4.08
C THR A 449 -20.09 59.19 2.68
N PRO A 450 -21.06 58.27 2.53
CA PRO A 450 -21.62 57.90 1.22
C PRO A 450 -22.44 59.01 0.58
N THR A 451 -22.84 60.03 1.35
CA THR A 451 -23.50 61.25 0.87
C THR A 451 -22.73 62.47 1.38
N VAL A 452 -22.47 63.44 0.53
CA VAL A 452 -21.74 64.66 0.85
C VAL A 452 -22.41 65.86 0.17
N LYS A 453 -22.24 67.10 0.73
CA LYS A 453 -22.55 68.31 0.01
C LYS A 453 -21.43 68.71 -0.92
N LYS A 454 -21.74 69.43 -1.99
CA LYS A 454 -20.73 70.03 -2.84
C LYS A 454 -19.76 70.89 -2.03
N GLY A 455 -18.45 70.59 -2.12
CA GLY A 455 -17.42 71.27 -1.34
C GLY A 455 -16.98 70.53 -0.08
N ASP A 456 -17.75 69.54 0.38
CA ASP A 456 -17.40 68.71 1.53
C ASP A 456 -16.49 67.54 1.19
N TYR A 457 -16.07 66.79 2.18
CA TYR A 457 -15.14 65.70 2.04
C TYR A 457 -15.82 64.32 2.00
N TYR A 458 -15.54 63.54 0.96
CA TYR A 458 -15.74 62.11 0.97
C TYR A 458 -14.64 61.45 1.83
N LYS A 459 -15.04 60.66 2.81
CA LYS A 459 -14.15 60.07 3.81
C LYS A 459 -14.27 58.53 3.82
N VAL A 460 -13.12 57.84 3.88
CA VAL A 460 -13.05 56.41 4.10
C VAL A 460 -12.13 56.11 5.28
N LYS A 461 -12.39 55.05 6.01
CA LYS A 461 -11.53 54.54 7.07
C LYS A 461 -10.86 53.28 6.56
N ILE A 462 -9.56 53.16 6.77
CA ILE A 462 -8.79 51.98 6.40
C ILE A 462 -8.22 51.33 7.65
N THR A 463 -8.41 50.01 7.73
CA THR A 463 -7.92 49.16 8.84
C THR A 463 -7.29 47.89 8.29
N ASP A 464 -6.43 47.28 9.08
CA ASP A 464 -5.99 45.91 8.81
C ASP A 464 -7.17 44.95 9.03
N LYS A 465 -7.47 44.12 8.04
CA LYS A 465 -8.66 43.25 8.05
C LYS A 465 -8.65 42.21 9.18
N LYS A 466 -7.48 41.80 9.63
CA LYS A 466 -7.32 40.73 10.63
C LYS A 466 -7.25 41.25 12.06
N SER A 467 -6.43 42.29 12.27
CA SER A 467 -6.20 42.87 13.60
C SER A 467 -7.14 44.05 13.92
N ASN A 468 -7.83 44.56 12.92
CA ASN A 468 -8.63 45.77 12.98
C ASN A 468 -7.85 47.06 13.39
N ASN A 469 -6.52 46.98 13.35
CA ASN A 469 -5.66 48.13 13.63
C ASN A 469 -5.81 49.20 12.55
N LEU A 470 -5.70 50.47 12.97
CA LEU A 470 -5.73 51.59 12.04
C LEU A 470 -4.52 51.54 11.09
N ILE A 471 -4.76 51.80 9.82
CA ILE A 471 -3.69 51.97 8.83
C ILE A 471 -3.48 53.48 8.67
N VAL A 472 -2.36 53.96 9.18
CA VAL A 472 -2.01 55.38 9.28
C VAL A 472 -0.95 55.74 8.23
N ASN A 473 -0.99 56.97 7.71
CA ASN A 473 -0.04 57.51 6.75
C ASN A 473 0.13 56.60 5.52
N HIS A 474 -0.99 56.05 5.02
CA HIS A 474 -1.00 55.17 3.85
C HIS A 474 -1.77 55.83 2.69
N LEU A 475 -1.24 55.75 1.48
CA LEU A 475 -1.85 56.33 0.28
C LEU A 475 -3.12 55.53 -0.09
N VAL A 476 -4.25 56.22 -0.17
CA VAL A 476 -5.53 55.73 -0.69
C VAL A 476 -5.81 56.44 -1.99
N ILE A 477 -6.18 55.71 -3.01
CA ILE A 477 -6.49 56.21 -4.35
C ILE A 477 -8.01 56.19 -4.49
N PHE A 478 -8.55 57.33 -4.94
CA PHE A 478 -9.97 57.49 -5.23
C PHE A 478 -10.09 57.75 -6.74
N VAL A 479 -10.94 57.00 -7.44
CA VAL A 479 -11.17 57.21 -8.86
C VAL A 479 -12.65 57.48 -9.11
N TYR A 480 -12.93 58.61 -9.71
CA TYR A 480 -14.27 58.94 -10.18
C TYR A 480 -14.15 59.77 -11.48
N ASN A 481 -15.14 59.60 -12.35
CA ASN A 481 -15.18 60.29 -13.65
C ASN A 481 -13.87 60.12 -14.47
N GLY A 482 -13.22 58.96 -14.37
CA GLY A 482 -11.96 58.66 -15.05
C GLY A 482 -10.71 59.33 -14.48
N THR A 483 -10.84 60.14 -13.41
CA THR A 483 -9.73 60.85 -12.76
C THR A 483 -9.37 60.18 -11.43
N ALA A 484 -8.08 60.00 -11.17
CA ALA A 484 -7.56 59.46 -9.93
C ALA A 484 -7.07 60.56 -8.99
N TYR A 485 -7.44 60.46 -7.72
CA TYR A 485 -7.03 61.35 -6.66
C TYR A 485 -6.39 60.56 -5.54
N GLY A 486 -5.30 61.05 -4.96
CA GLY A 486 -4.62 60.39 -3.84
C GLY A 486 -4.77 61.18 -2.55
N ALA A 487 -4.98 60.51 -1.45
CA ALA A 487 -4.92 61.07 -0.10
C ALA A 487 -4.29 60.07 0.88
N TYR A 488 -3.50 60.59 1.80
CA TYR A 488 -2.94 59.75 2.88
C TYR A 488 -3.93 59.64 4.04
N SER A 489 -4.03 58.50 4.64
CA SER A 489 -4.79 58.30 5.87
C SER A 489 -4.12 59.02 7.05
N ASP A 490 -4.95 59.66 7.90
CA ASP A 490 -4.53 60.33 9.13
C ASP A 490 -4.35 59.34 10.31
N ASN A 491 -4.12 59.91 11.51
CA ASN A 491 -3.93 59.11 12.75
C ASN A 491 -5.14 58.32 13.18
N GLU A 492 -6.34 58.59 12.63
CA GLU A 492 -7.58 57.85 12.83
C GLU A 492 -7.83 56.81 11.73
N GLY A 493 -6.85 56.65 10.80
CA GLY A 493 -6.96 55.80 9.62
C GLY A 493 -7.90 56.32 8.55
N ILE A 494 -8.21 57.63 8.57
CA ILE A 494 -9.18 58.27 7.66
C ILE A 494 -8.43 58.93 6.50
N ALA A 495 -8.75 58.54 5.27
CA ALA A 495 -8.36 59.22 4.06
C ALA A 495 -9.57 59.99 3.49
N LYS A 496 -9.34 61.24 2.99
CA LYS A 496 -10.42 62.12 2.53
C LYS A 496 -10.05 62.90 1.28
N ILE A 497 -11.02 63.09 0.40
CA ILE A 497 -10.91 63.97 -0.78
C ILE A 497 -12.06 64.96 -0.80
N LYS A 498 -11.77 66.19 -1.25
CA LYS A 498 -12.79 67.26 -1.42
C LYS A 498 -13.60 67.02 -2.68
N ILE A 499 -14.92 67.02 -2.59
CA ILE A 499 -15.82 66.74 -3.70
C ILE A 499 -16.31 68.07 -4.31
N GLY A 500 -15.86 68.37 -5.54
CA GLY A 500 -16.29 69.54 -6.31
C GLY A 500 -17.43 69.29 -7.30
N LEU A 501 -17.98 68.08 -7.32
CA LEU A 501 -18.98 67.61 -8.29
C LEU A 501 -20.33 68.30 -8.09
N PRO A 502 -21.14 68.54 -9.15
CA PRO A 502 -22.53 68.92 -9.02
C PRO A 502 -23.37 67.88 -8.26
N ALA A 503 -24.55 68.31 -7.81
CA ALA A 503 -25.50 67.35 -7.19
C ALA A 503 -25.83 66.21 -8.18
N GLY A 504 -25.78 64.96 -7.68
CA GLY A 504 -25.93 63.77 -8.52
C GLY A 504 -25.41 62.53 -7.84
N SER A 505 -25.48 61.39 -8.54
CA SER A 505 -24.93 60.09 -8.10
C SER A 505 -23.76 59.69 -8.99
N TYR A 506 -22.65 59.36 -8.36
CA TYR A 506 -21.37 59.06 -9.05
C TYR A 506 -20.83 57.71 -8.58
N GLN A 507 -20.32 56.92 -9.54
CA GLN A 507 -19.56 55.71 -9.18
C GLN A 507 -18.15 56.12 -8.78
N LEU A 508 -17.72 55.62 -7.64
CA LEU A 508 -16.41 55.93 -7.08
C LEU A 508 -15.72 54.63 -6.70
N ILE A 509 -14.44 54.49 -7.13
CA ILE A 509 -13.57 53.40 -6.73
C ILE A 509 -12.60 53.94 -5.69
N THR A 510 -12.51 53.26 -4.55
CA THR A 510 -11.50 53.53 -3.52
C THR A 510 -10.54 52.35 -3.46
N ALA A 511 -9.24 52.61 -3.56
CA ALA A 511 -8.25 51.52 -3.67
C ALA A 511 -7.00 51.76 -2.83
N ILE A 512 -6.40 50.70 -2.36
CA ILE A 512 -5.02 50.63 -1.89
C ILE A 512 -4.26 49.83 -2.95
N GLN A 513 -3.27 50.43 -3.59
CA GLN A 513 -2.49 49.81 -4.66
C GLN A 513 -1.00 50.04 -4.44
N ASN A 514 -0.18 49.13 -5.00
CA ASN A 514 1.29 49.22 -4.99
C ASN A 514 1.92 49.37 -3.59
N SER A 515 1.21 48.93 -2.56
CA SER A 515 1.74 48.93 -1.20
C SER A 515 2.81 47.86 -1.03
N ASN A 516 3.88 48.18 -0.31
CA ASN A 516 4.89 47.19 0.08
C ASN A 516 4.37 46.19 1.15
N TRP A 517 3.36 46.60 1.92
CA TRP A 517 2.89 45.86 3.13
C TRP A 517 1.49 45.29 2.99
N TYR A 518 0.64 45.88 2.13
CA TYR A 518 -0.75 45.48 1.92
C TYR A 518 -0.95 44.95 0.51
N GLN A 519 -1.87 43.99 0.39
CA GLN A 519 -2.36 43.50 -0.91
C GLN A 519 -3.14 44.61 -1.60
N ASN A 520 -3.15 44.62 -2.93
CA ASN A 520 -3.99 45.51 -3.70
C ASN A 520 -5.47 45.19 -3.39
N ILE A 521 -6.22 46.19 -3.02
CA ILE A 521 -7.66 46.09 -2.73
C ILE A 521 -8.37 47.30 -3.37
N GLN A 522 -9.58 47.07 -3.82
CA GLN A 522 -10.47 48.15 -4.31
C GLN A 522 -11.91 47.88 -3.87
N VAL A 523 -12.64 48.97 -3.57
CA VAL A 523 -14.03 48.98 -3.21
C VAL A 523 -14.78 49.94 -4.14
N TYR A 524 -15.86 49.45 -4.71
CA TYR A 524 -16.78 50.22 -5.55
C TYR A 524 -17.89 50.76 -4.68
N SER A 525 -18.26 52.00 -4.85
CA SER A 525 -19.32 52.64 -4.10
C SER A 525 -20.06 53.70 -4.92
N THR A 526 -21.28 54.01 -4.56
CA THR A 526 -22.04 55.14 -5.09
C THR A 526 -21.94 56.33 -4.16
N LEU A 527 -21.33 57.40 -4.63
CA LEU A 527 -21.28 58.68 -3.93
C LEU A 527 -22.49 59.55 -4.36
N LYS A 528 -23.31 59.95 -3.39
CA LYS A 528 -24.42 60.90 -3.59
C LYS A 528 -23.94 62.29 -3.20
N VAL A 529 -23.96 63.23 -4.16
CA VAL A 529 -23.65 64.66 -3.91
C VAL A 529 -24.96 65.44 -3.83
N THR A 530 -25.16 66.20 -2.75
CA THR A 530 -26.30 67.06 -2.55
C THR A 530 -25.90 68.52 -2.79
N ALA A 531 -26.87 69.36 -3.03
CA ALA A 531 -26.67 70.81 -3.20
C ALA A 531 -26.12 71.49 -1.94
#